data_21c9a1b9960af2c47b122e0e3974124c
#
_entry.id   21c9a1b9960af2c47b122e0e3974124c
#
_cell.length_a   1.000
_cell.length_b   1.000
_cell.length_c   1.000
_cell.angle_alpha   90.00
_cell.angle_beta   90.00
_cell.angle_gamma   90.00
#
_symmetry.space_group_name_H-M   'P 1'
#
loop_
_entity.id
_entity.type
_entity.pdbx_description
1 polymer ?
#
loop_
_entity_poly.entity_id
_entity_poly.type
_entity_poly.pdbx_seq_one_letter_code
_entity_poly.pdbx_strand_id
1 'polypeptide(L)'
;METERLNFRKYTKNDFDLLFEMTREPNMMKFIRHGGPWTKEETMQSLEKFINWNKDDKGLFLAFNKEDNKLIGTSGLIPQIIEGNDELEVGYWVIEQYWGMGYGYEQAKAWKEYGMDYLKQKRLISLIQHGNVGSMKVAQRNGMKHEKDVDIIGKNVAVYSIEVK
;
A
#
# COMPACT_ATOMS: atom_id res chain seq x y z
N MET A 1 12.03 -9.22 -2.52
CA MET A 1 12.35 -8.28 -1.42
C MET A 1 11.87 -8.87 -0.10
N GLU A 2 12.55 -8.57 0.99
CA GLU A 2 12.20 -9.05 2.33
C GLU A 2 12.58 -8.02 3.40
N THR A 3 12.01 -8.16 4.58
CA THR A 3 12.37 -7.40 5.79
C THR A 3 12.82 -8.37 6.90
N GLU A 4 12.91 -7.89 8.12
CA GLU A 4 13.21 -8.75 9.28
C GLU A 4 12.15 -9.87 9.44
N ARG A 5 10.85 -9.51 9.34
CA ARG A 5 9.74 -10.44 9.59
C ARG A 5 8.95 -10.84 8.35
N LEU A 6 9.11 -10.15 7.21
CA LEU A 6 8.25 -10.31 6.05
C LEU A 6 9.01 -10.74 4.80
N ASN A 7 8.36 -11.60 4.01
CA ASN A 7 8.67 -11.87 2.61
C ASN A 7 7.60 -11.26 1.71
N PHE A 8 8.01 -10.63 0.61
CA PHE A 8 7.11 -10.07 -0.39
C PHE A 8 7.10 -10.92 -1.66
N ARG A 9 5.91 -11.20 -2.16
CA ARG A 9 5.69 -12.00 -3.34
C ARG A 9 4.75 -11.29 -4.32
N LYS A 10 5.03 -11.38 -5.61
CA LYS A 10 4.15 -10.90 -6.68
C LYS A 10 2.79 -11.61 -6.64
N TYR A 11 1.76 -10.91 -7.10
CA TYR A 11 0.46 -11.51 -7.34
C TYR A 11 0.48 -12.43 -8.55
N THR A 12 -0.30 -13.48 -8.49
CA THR A 12 -0.57 -14.43 -9.57
C THR A 12 -2.08 -14.59 -9.78
N LYS A 13 -2.47 -15.21 -10.87
CA LYS A 13 -3.89 -15.51 -11.13
C LYS A 13 -4.54 -16.41 -10.06
N ASN A 14 -3.72 -17.17 -9.32
CA ASN A 14 -4.20 -18.07 -8.26
C ASN A 14 -4.49 -17.35 -6.94
N ASP A 15 -4.22 -16.05 -6.86
CA ASP A 15 -4.37 -15.27 -5.61
C ASP A 15 -5.74 -14.58 -5.46
N PHE A 16 -6.71 -14.91 -6.32
CA PHE A 16 -8.04 -14.31 -6.23
C PHE A 16 -8.66 -14.50 -4.85
N ASP A 17 -8.67 -15.73 -4.34
CA ASP A 17 -9.31 -16.05 -3.05
C ASP A 17 -8.61 -15.33 -1.89
N LEU A 18 -7.28 -15.27 -1.88
CA LEU A 18 -6.52 -14.50 -0.89
C LEU A 18 -6.87 -13.01 -0.92
N LEU A 19 -6.90 -12.42 -2.10
CA LEU A 19 -7.23 -11.00 -2.24
C LEU A 19 -8.69 -10.74 -1.89
N PHE A 20 -9.62 -11.59 -2.33
CA PHE A 20 -11.04 -11.43 -2.06
C PHE A 20 -11.35 -11.58 -0.57
N GLU A 21 -10.74 -12.54 0.11
CA GLU A 21 -10.91 -12.72 1.55
C GLU A 21 -10.38 -11.50 2.32
N MET A 22 -9.20 -11.00 1.98
CA MET A 22 -8.60 -9.82 2.58
C MET A 22 -9.47 -8.56 2.37
N THR A 23 -9.96 -8.33 1.16
CA THR A 23 -10.74 -7.13 0.81
C THR A 23 -12.21 -7.19 1.24
N ARG A 24 -12.63 -8.26 1.90
CA ARG A 24 -13.95 -8.36 2.57
C ARG A 24 -13.94 -7.84 4.00
N GLU A 25 -12.80 -7.56 4.59
CA GLU A 25 -12.70 -7.03 5.95
C GLU A 25 -13.12 -5.54 5.99
N PRO A 26 -14.28 -5.20 6.59
CA PRO A 26 -14.79 -3.81 6.55
C PRO A 26 -13.84 -2.80 7.20
N ASN A 27 -13.22 -3.17 8.32
CA ASN A 27 -12.33 -2.26 9.04
C ASN A 27 -11.04 -1.99 8.28
N MET A 28 -10.45 -3.01 7.64
CA MET A 28 -9.28 -2.83 6.79
C MET A 28 -9.59 -1.96 5.57
N MET A 29 -10.77 -2.15 4.97
CA MET A 29 -11.17 -1.46 3.74
C MET A 29 -11.74 -0.04 3.98
N LYS A 30 -11.96 0.34 5.23
CA LYS A 30 -12.59 1.63 5.60
C LYS A 30 -11.96 2.85 4.93
N PHE A 31 -10.65 2.86 4.75
CA PHE A 31 -9.90 3.96 4.16
C PHE A 31 -9.29 3.62 2.80
N ILE A 32 -9.77 2.57 2.15
CA ILE A 32 -9.31 2.11 0.85
C ILE A 32 -10.40 2.34 -0.19
N ARG A 33 -10.10 3.10 -1.23
CA ARG A 33 -11.03 3.47 -2.32
C ARG A 33 -12.36 4.00 -1.76
N HIS A 34 -13.50 3.35 -2.11
CA HIS A 34 -14.83 3.79 -1.68
C HIS A 34 -15.14 3.57 -0.19
N GLY A 35 -14.25 2.89 0.54
CA GLY A 35 -14.36 2.75 2.00
C GLY A 35 -15.16 1.56 2.47
N GLY A 36 -15.31 0.53 1.66
CA GLY A 36 -16.00 -0.70 2.00
C GLY A 36 -15.44 -1.95 1.32
N PRO A 37 -15.93 -3.13 1.70
CA PRO A 37 -15.54 -4.40 1.09
C PRO A 37 -15.74 -4.40 -0.43
N TRP A 38 -14.85 -5.06 -1.14
CA TRP A 38 -14.96 -5.18 -2.58
C TRP A 38 -15.87 -6.33 -3.01
N THR A 39 -16.55 -6.15 -4.13
CA THR A 39 -17.24 -7.22 -4.82
C THR A 39 -16.23 -8.18 -5.47
N LYS A 40 -16.70 -9.35 -5.93
CA LYS A 40 -15.88 -10.29 -6.71
C LYS A 40 -15.36 -9.64 -7.98
N GLU A 41 -16.17 -8.83 -8.65
CA GLU A 41 -15.78 -8.13 -9.88
C GLU A 41 -14.69 -7.09 -9.60
N GLU A 42 -14.84 -6.25 -8.59
CA GLU A 42 -13.81 -5.28 -8.17
C GLU A 42 -12.50 -5.98 -7.81
N THR A 43 -12.59 -7.12 -7.12
CA THR A 43 -11.41 -7.92 -6.74
C THR A 43 -10.71 -8.49 -7.98
N MET A 44 -11.46 -9.02 -8.95
CA MET A 44 -10.89 -9.57 -10.19
C MET A 44 -10.18 -8.49 -11.00
N GLN A 45 -10.81 -7.34 -11.19
CA GLN A 45 -10.22 -6.20 -11.90
C GLN A 45 -8.96 -5.70 -11.22
N SER A 46 -8.98 -5.66 -9.88
CA SER A 46 -7.81 -5.24 -9.09
C SER A 46 -6.68 -6.24 -9.16
N LEU A 47 -6.99 -7.54 -9.10
CA LEU A 47 -5.99 -8.60 -9.25
C LEU A 47 -5.26 -8.52 -10.60
N GLU A 48 -6.01 -8.35 -11.69
CA GLU A 48 -5.42 -8.18 -13.03
C GLU A 48 -4.50 -6.95 -13.09
N LYS A 49 -4.92 -5.85 -12.50
CA LYS A 49 -4.13 -4.62 -12.40
C LYS A 49 -2.85 -4.84 -11.58
N PHE A 50 -2.93 -5.52 -10.44
CA PHE A 50 -1.76 -5.81 -9.59
C PHE A 50 -0.77 -6.72 -10.30
N ILE A 51 -1.25 -7.76 -10.96
CA ILE A 51 -0.40 -8.65 -11.77
C ILE A 51 0.30 -7.87 -12.88
N ASN A 52 -0.41 -6.96 -13.55
CA ASN A 52 0.17 -6.15 -14.61
C ASN A 52 1.26 -5.19 -14.07
N TRP A 53 1.02 -4.50 -12.98
CA TRP A 53 2.02 -3.67 -12.32
C TRP A 53 3.26 -4.45 -11.86
N ASN A 54 3.05 -5.68 -11.37
CA ASN A 54 4.14 -6.54 -10.91
C ASN A 54 5.10 -7.01 -12.02
N LYS A 55 4.72 -6.89 -13.30
CA LYS A 55 5.64 -7.13 -14.43
C LYS A 55 6.83 -6.17 -14.43
N ASP A 56 6.58 -4.94 -14.00
CA ASP A 56 7.58 -3.86 -13.90
C ASP A 56 8.08 -3.64 -12.48
N ASP A 57 7.93 -4.63 -11.59
CA ASP A 57 8.27 -4.57 -10.17
C ASP A 57 7.62 -3.39 -9.41
N LYS A 58 6.42 -2.99 -9.85
CA LYS A 58 5.59 -1.93 -9.26
C LYS A 58 4.28 -2.48 -8.71
N GLY A 59 3.53 -1.61 -8.05
CA GLY A 59 2.25 -1.92 -7.46
C GLY A 59 2.36 -2.69 -6.16
N LEU A 60 1.30 -3.38 -5.79
CA LEU A 60 1.20 -4.10 -4.54
C LEU A 60 1.75 -5.53 -4.65
N PHE A 61 2.40 -5.97 -3.61
CA PHE A 61 2.93 -7.32 -3.40
C PHE A 61 2.31 -7.92 -2.16
N LEU A 62 2.06 -9.22 -2.16
CA LEU A 62 1.62 -9.94 -0.97
C LEU A 62 2.75 -10.03 0.05
N ALA A 63 2.44 -9.72 1.30
CA ALA A 63 3.37 -9.74 2.42
C ALA A 63 3.06 -10.92 3.35
N PHE A 64 4.00 -11.86 3.48
CA PHE A 64 3.88 -13.03 4.33
C PHE A 64 4.87 -12.97 5.48
N ASN A 65 4.43 -13.38 6.66
CA ASN A 65 5.31 -13.56 7.82
C ASN A 65 6.29 -14.71 7.54
N LYS A 66 7.58 -14.49 7.81
CA LYS A 66 8.63 -15.48 7.57
C LYS A 66 8.55 -16.71 8.47
N GLU A 67 8.06 -16.52 9.68
CA GLU A 67 8.07 -17.57 10.72
C GLU A 67 6.97 -18.61 10.47
N ASP A 68 5.75 -18.17 10.16
CA ASP A 68 4.58 -19.06 10.04
C ASP A 68 3.93 -19.03 8.65
N ASN A 69 4.50 -18.26 7.72
CA ASN A 69 4.02 -18.08 6.33
C ASN A 69 2.56 -17.59 6.23
N LYS A 70 2.07 -16.88 7.24
CA LYS A 70 0.74 -16.28 7.19
C LYS A 70 0.74 -14.98 6.40
N LEU A 71 -0.33 -14.75 5.67
CA LEU A 71 -0.56 -13.50 4.97
C LEU A 71 -0.81 -12.38 5.99
N ILE A 72 0.01 -11.35 5.95
CA ILE A 72 -0.08 -10.15 6.81
C ILE A 72 -0.83 -9.02 6.13
N GLY A 73 -0.68 -8.92 4.82
CA GLY A 73 -1.30 -7.85 4.05
C GLY A 73 -0.68 -7.71 2.67
N THR A 74 -0.73 -6.50 2.15
CA THR A 74 -0.15 -6.18 0.84
C THR A 74 0.46 -4.78 0.86
N SER A 75 1.53 -4.58 0.11
CA SER A 75 2.22 -3.28 0.06
C SER A 75 3.11 -3.17 -1.16
N GLY A 76 3.49 -1.95 -1.51
CA GLY A 76 4.36 -1.73 -2.65
C GLY A 76 4.50 -0.27 -3.06
N LEU A 77 5.05 -0.08 -4.24
CA LEU A 77 5.18 1.23 -4.90
C LEU A 77 4.14 1.33 -6.01
N ILE A 78 3.07 2.06 -5.75
CA ILE A 78 1.89 2.15 -6.61
C ILE A 78 2.03 3.35 -7.55
N PRO A 79 2.00 3.16 -8.88
CA PRO A 79 1.92 4.26 -9.82
C PRO A 79 0.60 5.02 -9.65
N GLN A 80 0.68 6.34 -9.53
CA GLN A 80 -0.47 7.23 -9.39
C GLN A 80 -0.35 8.41 -10.34
N ILE A 81 -1.49 9.02 -10.69
CA ILE A 81 -1.55 10.33 -11.35
C ILE A 81 -2.31 11.27 -10.41
N ILE A 82 -1.61 12.26 -9.88
CA ILE A 82 -2.17 13.23 -8.95
C ILE A 82 -2.11 14.62 -9.58
N GLU A 83 -3.28 15.21 -9.81
CA GLU A 83 -3.40 16.51 -10.46
C GLU A 83 -2.58 16.62 -11.78
N GLY A 84 -2.60 15.53 -12.57
CA GLY A 84 -1.90 15.44 -13.85
C GLY A 84 -0.41 15.12 -13.78
N ASN A 85 0.14 14.90 -12.59
CA ASN A 85 1.54 14.53 -12.40
C ASN A 85 1.68 13.04 -12.06
N ASP A 86 2.68 12.41 -12.67
CA ASP A 86 3.07 11.05 -12.31
C ASP A 86 3.71 11.03 -10.93
N GLU A 87 3.18 10.22 -10.06
CA GLU A 87 3.66 10.01 -8.69
C GLU A 87 3.86 8.53 -8.39
N LEU A 88 4.72 8.22 -7.44
CA LEU A 88 4.92 6.87 -6.95
C LEU A 88 4.57 6.82 -5.47
N GLU A 89 3.52 6.06 -5.15
CA GLU A 89 2.97 5.95 -3.80
C GLU A 89 3.56 4.77 -3.04
N VAL A 90 4.01 5.01 -1.82
CA VAL A 90 4.23 3.96 -0.82
C VAL A 90 2.88 3.59 -0.21
N GLY A 91 2.29 2.50 -0.71
CA GLY A 91 1.01 1.99 -0.24
C GLY A 91 1.16 0.69 0.54
N TYR A 92 0.31 0.49 1.54
CA TYR A 92 0.28 -0.74 2.32
C TYR A 92 -1.08 -0.96 2.98
N TRP A 93 -1.47 -2.22 3.10
CA TRP A 93 -2.62 -2.66 3.88
C TRP A 93 -2.16 -3.75 4.84
N VAL A 94 -2.77 -3.78 6.02
CA VAL A 94 -2.50 -4.81 7.03
C VAL A 94 -3.84 -5.42 7.45
N ILE A 95 -3.91 -6.74 7.42
CA ILE A 95 -5.07 -7.50 7.90
C ILE A 95 -5.32 -7.15 9.38
N GLU A 96 -6.58 -6.89 9.75
CA GLU A 96 -6.96 -6.30 11.04
C GLU A 96 -6.36 -7.01 12.25
N GLN A 97 -6.36 -8.34 12.25
CA GLN A 97 -5.82 -9.13 13.36
C GLN A 97 -4.33 -8.88 13.66
N TYR A 98 -3.60 -8.26 12.73
CA TYR A 98 -2.18 -7.93 12.87
C TYR A 98 -1.92 -6.44 13.14
N TRP A 99 -2.97 -5.66 13.36
CA TRP A 99 -2.82 -4.24 13.69
C TRP A 99 -2.12 -4.07 15.04
N GLY A 100 -1.42 -2.95 15.20
CA GLY A 100 -0.68 -2.64 16.43
C GLY A 100 0.62 -3.43 16.62
N MET A 101 1.00 -4.31 15.69
CA MET A 101 2.21 -5.16 15.76
C MET A 101 3.39 -4.58 14.97
N GLY A 102 3.25 -3.36 14.41
CA GLY A 102 4.32 -2.70 13.67
C GLY A 102 4.47 -3.08 12.20
N TYR A 103 3.63 -3.97 11.66
CA TYR A 103 3.74 -4.43 10.27
C TYR A 103 3.49 -3.33 9.24
N GLY A 104 2.60 -2.39 9.51
CA GLY A 104 2.36 -1.26 8.62
C GLY A 104 3.61 -0.41 8.43
N TYR A 105 4.27 -0.07 9.53
CA TYR A 105 5.52 0.68 9.49
C TYR A 105 6.65 -0.11 8.80
N GLU A 106 6.80 -1.39 9.10
CA GLU A 106 7.82 -2.25 8.51
C GLU A 106 7.68 -2.35 6.99
N GLN A 107 6.44 -2.55 6.49
CA GLN A 107 6.14 -2.56 5.07
C GLN A 107 6.45 -1.20 4.42
N ALA A 108 5.91 -0.13 4.98
CA ALA A 108 6.08 1.21 4.42
C ALA A 108 7.54 1.65 4.39
N LYS A 109 8.31 1.35 5.45
CA LYS A 109 9.74 1.62 5.51
C LYS A 109 10.51 0.87 4.41
N ALA A 110 10.26 -0.42 4.27
CA ALA A 110 10.94 -1.25 3.28
C ALA A 110 10.70 -0.76 1.84
N TRP A 111 9.46 -0.43 1.50
CA TRP A 111 9.14 0.07 0.17
C TRP A 111 9.66 1.49 -0.07
N LYS A 112 9.67 2.35 0.94
CA LYS A 112 10.32 3.66 0.85
C LYS A 112 11.83 3.52 0.56
N GLU A 113 12.53 2.70 1.32
CA GLU A 113 13.96 2.44 1.12
C GLU A 113 14.23 1.82 -0.25
N TYR A 114 13.43 0.85 -0.66
CA TYR A 114 13.51 0.27 -2.01
C TYR A 114 13.33 1.33 -3.10
N GLY A 115 12.34 2.18 -2.98
CA GLY A 115 12.08 3.26 -3.94
C GLY A 115 13.21 4.28 -4.00
N MET A 116 13.67 4.77 -2.86
CA MET A 116 14.68 5.83 -2.81
C MET A 116 16.09 5.32 -3.02
N ASP A 117 16.46 4.22 -2.37
CA ASP A 117 17.85 3.76 -2.35
C ASP A 117 18.19 2.84 -3.52
N TYR A 118 17.26 1.97 -3.92
CA TYR A 118 17.45 1.02 -5.02
C TYR A 118 16.98 1.56 -6.37
N LEU A 119 15.72 2.04 -6.45
CA LEU A 119 15.17 2.61 -7.70
C LEU A 119 15.60 4.05 -7.96
N LYS A 120 16.33 4.68 -7.01
CA LYS A 120 16.82 6.06 -7.12
C LYS A 120 15.73 7.10 -7.39
N GLN A 121 14.52 6.84 -6.87
CA GLN A 121 13.43 7.81 -6.95
C GLN A 121 13.78 9.04 -6.10
N LYS A 122 13.58 10.22 -6.67
CA LYS A 122 13.84 11.47 -5.95
C LYS A 122 12.67 11.88 -5.06
N ARG A 123 11.48 11.36 -5.34
CA ARG A 123 10.26 11.68 -4.63
C ARG A 123 9.37 10.44 -4.49
N LEU A 124 8.79 10.28 -3.31
CA LEU A 124 7.73 9.31 -3.03
C LEU A 124 6.60 10.00 -2.26
N ILE A 125 5.38 9.52 -2.45
CA ILE A 125 4.22 10.00 -1.73
C ILE A 125 3.54 8.86 -0.96
N SER A 126 2.65 9.20 -0.05
CA SER A 126 1.61 8.32 0.50
C SER A 126 0.28 9.05 0.49
N LEU A 127 -0.76 8.37 0.02
CA LEU A 127 -2.12 8.90 -0.06
C LEU A 127 -2.92 8.39 1.13
N ILE A 128 -3.36 9.28 1.98
CA ILE A 128 -4.00 8.91 3.24
C ILE A 128 -5.34 9.62 3.36
N GLN A 129 -6.44 8.87 3.35
CA GLN A 129 -7.76 9.44 3.60
C GLN A 129 -7.83 10.03 5.00
N HIS A 130 -8.45 11.18 5.14
CA HIS A 130 -8.63 11.84 6.44
C HIS A 130 -9.35 10.91 7.44
N GLY A 131 -8.85 10.91 8.68
CA GLY A 131 -9.30 9.99 9.74
C GLY A 131 -8.48 8.71 9.88
N ASN A 132 -7.66 8.36 8.90
CA ASN A 132 -6.74 7.22 9.00
C ASN A 132 -5.47 7.60 9.80
N VAL A 133 -5.65 7.75 11.11
CA VAL A 133 -4.59 8.20 12.03
C VAL A 133 -3.40 7.23 12.06
N GLY A 134 -3.66 5.93 11.93
CA GLY A 134 -2.61 4.91 11.90
C GLY A 134 -1.65 5.12 10.74
N SER A 135 -2.18 5.31 9.52
CA SER A 135 -1.37 5.57 8.33
C SER A 135 -0.66 6.92 8.38
N MET A 136 -1.30 7.94 8.94
CA MET A 136 -0.66 9.25 9.13
C MET A 136 0.59 9.14 10.03
N LYS A 137 0.50 8.42 11.14
CA LYS A 137 1.64 8.17 12.04
C LYS A 137 2.76 7.38 11.36
N VAL A 138 2.42 6.39 10.55
CA VAL A 138 3.40 5.61 9.78
C VAL A 138 4.14 6.50 8.77
N ALA A 139 3.42 7.32 8.00
CA ALA A 139 4.03 8.25 7.05
C ALA A 139 4.99 9.22 7.75
N GLN A 140 4.56 9.83 8.85
CA GLN A 140 5.38 10.74 9.65
C GLN A 140 6.63 10.05 10.21
N ARG A 141 6.49 8.85 10.76
CA ARG A 141 7.62 8.06 11.26
C ARG A 141 8.61 7.68 10.17
N ASN A 142 8.14 7.53 8.93
CA ASN A 142 8.98 7.31 7.75
C ASN A 142 9.64 8.59 7.20
N GLY A 143 9.45 9.73 7.86
CA GLY A 143 10.03 11.01 7.46
C GLY A 143 9.22 11.76 6.40
N MET A 144 8.03 11.28 6.07
CA MET A 144 7.12 11.97 5.16
C MET A 144 6.41 13.13 5.88
N LYS A 145 6.13 14.20 5.14
CA LYS A 145 5.42 15.38 5.65
C LYS A 145 4.14 15.61 4.85
N HIS A 146 3.09 16.07 5.52
CA HIS A 146 1.88 16.53 4.85
C HIS A 146 2.23 17.67 3.89
N GLU A 147 1.86 17.52 2.64
CA GLU A 147 2.12 18.49 1.59
C GLU A 147 0.87 19.25 1.19
N LYS A 148 -0.21 18.52 0.91
CA LYS A 148 -1.50 19.07 0.47
C LYS A 148 -2.62 18.06 0.62
N ASP A 149 -3.85 18.53 0.47
CA ASP A 149 -5.02 17.70 0.33
C ASP A 149 -5.52 17.72 -1.12
N VAL A 150 -5.98 16.57 -1.60
CA VAL A 150 -6.55 16.41 -2.93
C VAL A 150 -7.87 15.66 -2.85
N ASP A 151 -8.74 15.85 -3.84
CA ASP A 151 -9.94 15.02 -4.00
C ASP A 151 -9.60 13.81 -4.89
N ILE A 152 -9.86 12.61 -4.37
CA ILE A 152 -9.76 11.37 -5.13
C ILE A 152 -11.09 10.63 -4.98
N ILE A 153 -11.80 10.47 -6.10
CA ILE A 153 -13.13 9.80 -6.14
C ILE A 153 -14.11 10.33 -5.07
N GLY A 154 -14.17 11.66 -4.90
CA GLY A 154 -15.04 12.31 -3.92
C GLY A 154 -14.59 12.19 -2.46
N LYS A 155 -13.37 11.71 -2.22
CA LYS A 155 -12.75 11.61 -0.89
C LYS A 155 -11.68 12.67 -0.73
N ASN A 156 -11.65 13.33 0.43
CA ASN A 156 -10.55 14.23 0.78
C ASN A 156 -9.36 13.39 1.27
N VAL A 157 -8.26 13.45 0.53
CA VAL A 157 -7.07 12.64 0.73
C VAL A 157 -5.86 13.52 1.00
N ALA A 158 -5.16 13.26 2.10
CA ALA A 158 -3.91 13.92 2.40
C ALA A 158 -2.76 13.29 1.59
N VAL A 159 -2.00 14.11 0.92
CA VAL A 159 -0.73 13.74 0.28
C VAL A 159 0.39 14.00 1.28
N TYR A 160 1.03 12.92 1.70
CA TYR A 160 2.29 12.97 2.43
C TYR A 160 3.43 12.73 1.45
N SER A 161 4.51 13.46 1.54
CA SER A 161 5.63 13.34 0.61
C SER A 161 6.99 13.30 1.30
N ILE A 162 7.96 12.70 0.62
CA ILE A 162 9.37 12.75 0.95
C ILE A 162 10.19 12.94 -0.32
N GLU A 163 11.17 13.84 -0.28
CA GLU A 163 12.09 14.11 -1.38
C GLU A 163 13.54 13.99 -0.93
N VAL A 164 14.39 13.47 -1.82
CA VAL A 164 15.83 13.53 -1.64
C VAL A 164 16.30 14.90 -2.15
N LYS A 165 17.01 15.63 -1.31
CA LYS A 165 17.64 16.90 -1.68
C LYS A 165 18.84 16.67 -2.60
#